data_03510a48c98726f7d00d656c9fbd49a6
#
_entry.id   03510a48c98726f7d00d656c9fbd49a6
#
_cell.length_a   1.000
_cell.length_b   1.000
_cell.length_c   1.000
_cell.angle_alpha   90.00
_cell.angle_beta   90.00
_cell.angle_gamma   90.00
#
_symmetry.space_group_name_H-M   'P 1'
#
loop_
_entity.id
_entity.type
_entity.pdbx_description
1 polymer ?
#
loop_
_entity_poly.entity_id
_entity_poly.type
_entity_poly.pdbx_seq_one_letter_code
_entity_poly.pdbx_strand_id
1 'polypeptide(L)'
;MHTLNKREFLAAGIGAGLGLTALRSASAQGKASGANNIRSSRRAKTTKLFRSPEGFPNAVAVTSEGLWIAEQKLSGSAAAQYHMAEPKDLTEHAWLVDWSGKVLKTVSTQSRNTSGMAVGGGYVWMCANQSPEGVFQVDMNSKQISHRQIPLGPSDNGGGCHGAMWHDGKLWIAALRLRGLLRVDPVSWQPEFFIPFYDAPDRARYHAMAWDNGAIWQIVGNDCKNHSQYRPALVKYDAATGRVMELIEFEPDSADPHGLAMNDGALISCDAGIHPGWENNDSPSSHWIFRIDLV
;
A
#
# COMPACT_ATOMS: atom_id res chain seq x y z
N MET A 1 8.57 28.35 9.28
CA MET A 1 9.09 27.44 8.25
C MET A 1 8.04 27.33 7.16
N HIS A 2 8.33 27.81 5.95
CA HIS A 2 7.36 27.70 4.84
C HIS A 2 7.36 26.26 4.34
N THR A 3 6.21 25.64 4.40
CA THR A 3 5.96 24.36 3.72
C THR A 3 5.95 24.61 2.22
N LEU A 4 6.94 24.11 1.50
CA LEU A 4 6.95 24.15 0.04
C LEU A 4 5.73 23.39 -0.49
N ASN A 5 4.99 24.01 -1.38
CA ASN A 5 3.87 23.33 -2.04
C ASN A 5 4.38 22.44 -3.20
N LYS A 6 3.49 21.61 -3.73
CA LYS A 6 3.77 20.63 -4.80
C LYS A 6 4.42 21.26 -6.06
N ARG A 7 4.15 22.55 -6.33
CA ARG A 7 4.72 23.27 -7.48
C ARG A 7 6.13 23.79 -7.18
N GLU A 8 6.38 24.22 -5.95
CA GLU A 8 7.69 24.72 -5.52
C GLU A 8 8.72 23.61 -5.46
N PHE A 9 8.29 22.37 -5.10
CA PHE A 9 9.14 21.20 -5.13
C PHE A 9 9.64 20.87 -6.55
N LEU A 10 8.81 21.04 -7.56
CA LEU A 10 9.18 20.82 -8.96
C LEU A 10 10.10 21.94 -9.50
N ALA A 11 10.04 23.15 -8.89
CA ALA A 11 10.85 24.30 -9.29
C ALA A 11 12.19 24.40 -8.55
N ALA A 12 12.29 23.90 -7.32
CA ALA A 12 13.51 23.96 -6.50
C ALA A 12 14.64 23.01 -6.97
N GLY A 13 14.40 22.13 -7.92
CA GLY A 13 15.38 21.21 -8.50
C GLY A 13 16.39 21.84 -9.45
N ILE A 14 16.39 23.17 -9.67
CA ILE A 14 17.23 23.84 -10.67
C ILE A 14 18.17 24.86 -10.00
N GLY A 15 18.89 24.49 -8.94
CA GLY A 15 19.77 25.51 -8.42
C GLY A 15 20.67 25.22 -7.24
N ALA A 16 21.24 24.05 -7.13
CA ALA A 16 22.42 23.87 -6.29
C ALA A 16 23.23 22.67 -6.82
N GLY A 17 24.28 22.97 -7.52
CA GLY A 17 25.23 21.96 -7.97
C GLY A 17 25.88 21.27 -6.82
N LEU A 18 25.61 19.99 -6.69
CA LEU A 18 26.44 18.88 -6.24
C LEU A 18 25.53 17.64 -6.14
N GLY A 19 25.49 16.84 -7.21
CA GLY A 19 25.16 15.42 -7.11
C GLY A 19 23.68 15.02 -6.90
N LEU A 20 22.70 15.88 -7.13
CA LEU A 20 21.30 15.49 -7.18
C LEU A 20 20.98 15.02 -8.60
N THR A 21 20.96 13.71 -8.80
CA THR A 21 20.26 13.13 -9.94
C THR A 21 18.82 13.66 -9.89
N ALA A 22 18.45 14.46 -10.87
CA ALA A 22 17.11 15.04 -10.97
C ALA A 22 16.06 13.91 -10.83
N LEU A 23 15.15 14.05 -9.88
CA LEU A 23 13.96 13.21 -9.81
C LEU A 23 13.28 13.24 -11.17
N ARG A 24 13.31 12.12 -11.88
CA ARG A 24 12.53 11.98 -13.11
C ARG A 24 11.06 11.90 -12.67
N SER A 25 10.40 13.06 -12.65
CA SER A 25 8.94 13.09 -12.53
C SER A 25 8.36 12.74 -13.91
N ALA A 26 7.44 11.79 -13.93
CA ALA A 26 6.58 11.59 -15.07
C ALA A 26 5.64 12.81 -15.17
N SER A 27 6.12 13.88 -15.80
CA SER A 27 5.30 15.05 -16.09
C SER A 27 4.50 14.79 -17.36
N ALA A 28 3.44 14.03 -17.27
CA ALA A 28 2.47 13.93 -18.34
C ALA A 28 1.07 13.71 -17.77
N GLN A 29 0.59 14.66 -16.98
CA GLN A 29 -0.85 14.87 -16.99
C GLN A 29 -1.16 15.75 -18.21
N GLY A 30 -1.28 15.13 -19.38
CA GLY A 30 -2.11 15.71 -20.44
C GLY A 30 -3.47 16.02 -19.80
N LYS A 31 -3.98 17.25 -20.01
CA LYS A 31 -5.31 17.68 -19.58
C LYS A 31 -6.30 16.53 -19.74
N ALA A 32 -7.14 16.31 -18.75
CA ALA A 32 -8.12 15.25 -18.63
C ALA A 32 -9.20 15.22 -19.74
N SER A 33 -8.81 15.16 -20.99
CA SER A 33 -9.70 14.90 -22.13
C SER A 33 -9.91 13.40 -22.39
N GLY A 34 -9.37 12.52 -21.52
CA GLY A 34 -9.42 11.08 -21.69
C GLY A 34 -10.00 10.29 -20.51
N ALA A 35 -10.67 10.94 -19.54
CA ALA A 35 -11.18 10.25 -18.36
C ALA A 35 -12.15 9.09 -18.67
N ASN A 36 -12.83 9.13 -19.81
CA ASN A 36 -13.77 8.07 -20.21
C ASN A 36 -13.07 6.84 -20.82
N ASN A 37 -11.85 6.96 -21.32
CA ASN A 37 -11.17 5.87 -22.05
C ASN A 37 -10.32 4.98 -21.15
N ILE A 38 -10.09 5.35 -19.88
CA ILE A 38 -9.32 4.53 -18.92
C ILE A 38 -10.20 3.57 -18.11
N ARG A 39 -11.51 3.80 -18.05
CA ARG A 39 -12.45 2.87 -17.40
C ARG A 39 -12.62 1.65 -18.25
N SER A 40 -12.26 0.50 -17.70
CA SER A 40 -12.42 -0.80 -18.36
C SER A 40 -13.89 -1.26 -18.33
N SER A 41 -14.27 -2.04 -19.33
CA SER A 41 -15.50 -2.83 -19.26
C SER A 41 -15.33 -4.09 -18.38
N ARG A 42 -14.08 -4.49 -18.11
CA ARG A 42 -13.79 -5.59 -17.19
C ARG A 42 -14.17 -5.20 -15.76
N ARG A 43 -14.41 -6.22 -14.95
CA ARG A 43 -14.64 -6.10 -13.52
C ARG A 43 -13.62 -6.90 -12.75
N ALA A 44 -13.36 -6.50 -11.52
CA ALA A 44 -12.57 -7.29 -10.59
C ALA A 44 -13.50 -8.06 -9.66
N LYS A 45 -13.25 -9.36 -9.52
CA LYS A 45 -13.99 -10.26 -8.62
C LYS A 45 -13.05 -10.90 -7.64
N THR A 46 -13.47 -11.07 -6.39
CA THR A 46 -12.66 -11.69 -5.35
C THR A 46 -13.04 -13.15 -5.12
N THR A 47 -12.05 -14.02 -5.02
CA THR A 47 -12.21 -15.44 -4.68
C THR A 47 -11.40 -15.75 -3.42
N LYS A 48 -12.08 -16.12 -2.33
CA LYS A 48 -11.45 -16.46 -1.05
C LYS A 48 -10.51 -17.65 -1.19
N LEU A 49 -9.32 -17.56 -0.59
CA LEU A 49 -8.32 -18.61 -0.55
C LEU A 49 -8.25 -19.25 0.84
N PHE A 50 -7.76 -18.52 1.82
CA PHE A 50 -7.63 -18.98 3.21
C PHE A 50 -7.65 -17.76 4.15
N ARG A 51 -7.78 -18.01 5.46
CA ARG A 51 -7.73 -16.94 6.48
C ARG A 51 -6.29 -16.62 6.86
N SER A 52 -6.03 -15.35 7.19
CA SER A 52 -4.77 -14.97 7.83
C SER A 52 -4.58 -15.69 9.18
N PRO A 53 -3.35 -15.86 9.66
CA PRO A 53 -3.08 -16.56 10.91
C PRO A 53 -3.77 -15.93 12.12
N GLU A 54 -3.59 -14.63 12.31
CA GLU A 54 -4.18 -13.83 13.40
C GLU A 54 -4.41 -12.40 12.94
N GLY A 55 -5.10 -11.61 13.76
CA GLY A 55 -5.26 -10.17 13.57
C GLY A 55 -5.92 -9.79 12.25
N PHE A 56 -5.72 -8.54 11.89
CA PHE A 56 -6.26 -7.97 10.65
C PHE A 56 -5.16 -7.91 9.58
N PRO A 57 -5.24 -8.71 8.49
CA PRO A 57 -4.26 -8.65 7.43
C PRO A 57 -4.44 -7.36 6.63
N ASN A 58 -3.42 -6.51 6.54
CA ASN A 58 -3.52 -5.26 5.81
C ASN A 58 -2.48 -5.11 4.68
N ALA A 59 -1.51 -5.99 4.61
CA ALA A 59 -0.59 -6.03 3.49
C ALA A 59 -0.17 -7.45 3.16
N VAL A 60 0.18 -7.68 1.91
CA VAL A 60 0.70 -8.96 1.42
C VAL A 60 1.90 -8.73 0.50
N ALA A 61 2.83 -9.70 0.48
CA ALA A 61 3.94 -9.74 -0.46
C ALA A 61 4.23 -11.19 -0.84
N VAL A 62 4.47 -11.45 -2.12
CA VAL A 62 4.81 -12.79 -2.62
C VAL A 62 6.31 -12.92 -2.76
N THR A 63 6.85 -14.05 -2.31
CA THR A 63 8.24 -14.48 -2.52
C THR A 63 8.27 -15.90 -3.04
N SER A 64 9.45 -16.39 -3.42
CA SER A 64 9.61 -17.79 -3.83
C SER A 64 9.30 -18.80 -2.72
N GLU A 65 9.30 -18.37 -1.46
CA GLU A 65 9.03 -19.23 -0.30
C GLU A 65 7.54 -19.33 0.04
N GLY A 66 6.70 -18.39 -0.44
CA GLY A 66 5.27 -18.33 -0.16
C GLY A 66 4.73 -16.91 -0.09
N LEU A 67 3.61 -16.76 0.60
CA LEU A 67 2.94 -15.48 0.82
C LEU A 67 3.32 -14.91 2.18
N TRP A 68 3.80 -13.68 2.19
CA TRP A 68 3.93 -12.89 3.41
C TRP A 68 2.65 -12.09 3.66
N ILE A 69 2.23 -12.04 4.91
CA ILE A 69 1.02 -11.34 5.38
C ILE A 69 1.43 -10.44 6.54
N ALA A 70 1.11 -9.16 6.48
CA ALA A 70 1.33 -8.22 7.58
C ALA A 70 0.07 -8.06 8.42
N GLU A 71 0.24 -8.22 9.73
CA GLU A 71 -0.78 -7.91 10.73
C GLU A 71 -0.90 -6.40 10.93
N GLN A 72 -2.13 -5.93 11.08
CA GLN A 72 -2.44 -4.60 11.56
C GLN A 72 -3.13 -4.69 12.92
N LYS A 73 -2.65 -3.90 13.88
CA LYS A 73 -3.33 -3.68 15.16
C LYS A 73 -3.65 -2.21 15.32
N LEU A 74 -4.92 -1.90 15.52
CA LEU A 74 -5.36 -0.55 15.83
C LEU A 74 -5.34 -0.32 17.33
N SER A 75 -4.86 0.85 17.77
CA SER A 75 -4.84 1.25 19.17
C SER A 75 -5.16 2.74 19.31
N GLY A 76 -5.47 3.18 20.52
CA GLY A 76 -5.76 4.58 20.84
C GLY A 76 -6.93 5.15 20.04
N SER A 77 -6.74 6.33 19.48
CA SER A 77 -7.79 7.01 18.70
C SER A 77 -8.23 6.23 17.46
N ALA A 78 -7.33 5.46 16.85
CA ALA A 78 -7.67 4.64 15.70
C ALA A 78 -8.59 3.47 16.12
N ALA A 79 -8.29 2.77 17.20
CA ALA A 79 -9.18 1.73 17.72
C ALA A 79 -10.55 2.29 18.09
N ALA A 80 -10.59 3.44 18.78
CA ALA A 80 -11.84 4.10 19.15
C ALA A 80 -12.68 4.52 17.93
N GLN A 81 -12.04 5.02 16.86
CA GLN A 81 -12.72 5.40 15.62
C GLN A 81 -13.46 4.22 14.97
N TYR A 82 -12.91 3.03 15.07
CA TYR A 82 -13.48 1.80 14.47
C TYR A 82 -14.18 0.91 15.51
N HIS A 83 -14.45 1.42 16.72
CA HIS A 83 -15.12 0.69 17.80
C HIS A 83 -14.44 -0.64 18.18
N MET A 84 -13.10 -0.68 18.06
CA MET A 84 -12.30 -1.85 18.40
C MET A 84 -11.80 -1.79 19.84
N ALA A 85 -11.65 -2.96 20.45
CA ALA A 85 -10.98 -3.08 21.74
C ALA A 85 -9.48 -2.79 21.60
N GLU A 86 -8.91 -2.15 22.65
CA GLU A 86 -7.46 -1.96 22.71
C GLU A 86 -6.75 -3.32 22.73
N PRO A 87 -5.74 -3.54 21.87
CA PRO A 87 -4.97 -4.77 21.88
C PRO A 87 -4.12 -4.85 23.15
N LYS A 88 -4.06 -6.04 23.76
CA LYS A 88 -3.23 -6.29 24.95
C LYS A 88 -1.74 -6.21 24.64
N ASP A 89 -1.35 -6.57 23.44
CA ASP A 89 0.01 -6.51 22.91
C ASP A 89 -0.01 -5.74 21.59
N LEU A 90 0.84 -4.73 21.50
CA LEU A 90 0.99 -3.87 20.33
C LEU A 90 2.00 -4.40 19.30
N THR A 91 2.66 -5.52 19.60
CA THR A 91 3.58 -6.15 18.65
C THR A 91 2.83 -6.62 17.42
N GLU A 92 3.17 -6.10 16.26
CA GLU A 92 2.64 -6.56 14.98
C GLU A 92 3.59 -7.57 14.35
N HIS A 93 3.03 -8.43 13.50
CA HIS A 93 3.75 -9.54 12.90
C HIS A 93 3.68 -9.49 11.37
N ALA A 94 4.72 -10.00 10.74
CA ALA A 94 4.71 -10.45 9.36
C ALA A 94 4.86 -11.98 9.37
N TRP A 95 3.88 -12.67 8.79
CA TRP A 95 3.90 -14.12 8.66
C TRP A 95 4.22 -14.54 7.24
N LEU A 96 5.22 -15.40 7.07
CA LEU A 96 5.35 -16.20 5.87
C LEU A 96 4.43 -17.42 6.00
N VAL A 97 3.55 -17.61 5.05
CA VAL A 97 2.67 -18.78 4.97
C VAL A 97 2.83 -19.50 3.64
N ASP A 98 2.56 -20.81 3.62
CA ASP A 98 2.38 -21.52 2.37
C ASP A 98 1.00 -21.24 1.75
N TRP A 99 0.76 -21.75 0.55
CA TRP A 99 -0.51 -21.50 -0.16
C TRP A 99 -1.72 -22.25 0.43
N SER A 100 -1.54 -23.01 1.51
CA SER A 100 -2.63 -23.54 2.34
C SER A 100 -2.97 -22.65 3.56
N GLY A 101 -2.17 -21.59 3.79
CA GLY A 101 -2.29 -20.70 4.95
C GLY A 101 -1.51 -21.16 6.17
N LYS A 102 -0.71 -22.23 6.07
CA LYS A 102 0.14 -22.72 7.17
C LYS A 102 1.31 -21.79 7.39
N VAL A 103 1.49 -21.31 8.63
CA VAL A 103 2.62 -20.45 9.01
C VAL A 103 3.93 -21.24 8.93
N LEU A 104 4.87 -20.70 8.16
CA LEU A 104 6.23 -21.20 8.00
C LEU A 104 7.23 -20.38 8.82
N LYS A 105 6.98 -19.07 8.96
CA LYS A 105 7.84 -18.15 9.69
C LYS A 105 7.04 -16.98 10.24
N THR A 106 7.49 -16.46 11.40
CA THR A 106 6.96 -15.22 11.99
C THR A 106 8.10 -14.24 12.22
N VAL A 107 7.91 -13.00 11.81
CA VAL A 107 8.79 -11.87 12.09
C VAL A 107 8.01 -10.85 12.89
N SER A 108 8.45 -10.55 14.11
CA SER A 108 7.85 -9.51 14.95
C SER A 108 8.40 -8.14 14.60
N THR A 109 7.59 -7.11 14.67
CA THR A 109 7.97 -5.75 14.27
C THR A 109 7.57 -4.70 15.32
N GLN A 110 8.21 -3.53 15.25
CA GLN A 110 7.85 -2.35 16.04
C GLN A 110 6.94 -1.38 15.27
N SER A 111 6.57 -1.73 14.04
CA SER A 111 5.58 -0.98 13.26
C SER A 111 4.25 -0.89 14.04
N ARG A 112 3.50 0.17 13.77
CA ARG A 112 2.20 0.41 14.42
C ARG A 112 1.16 0.76 13.37
N ASN A 113 0.00 0.13 13.48
CA ASN A 113 -1.07 0.31 12.51
C ASN A 113 -0.54 0.07 11.09
N THR A 114 0.11 -1.08 10.89
CA THR A 114 0.77 -1.41 9.63
C THR A 114 -0.24 -1.52 8.52
N SER A 115 -0.02 -0.76 7.45
CA SER A 115 -0.90 -0.71 6.29
C SER A 115 -0.18 -1.02 4.97
N GLY A 116 1.11 -1.30 5.03
CA GLY A 116 1.90 -1.67 3.87
C GLY A 116 3.09 -2.53 4.25
N MET A 117 3.43 -3.48 3.38
CA MET A 117 4.59 -4.33 3.56
C MET A 117 5.24 -4.65 2.22
N ALA A 118 6.57 -4.75 2.24
CA ALA A 118 7.34 -5.36 1.17
C ALA A 118 8.34 -6.35 1.76
N VAL A 119 8.74 -7.34 0.98
CA VAL A 119 9.81 -8.27 1.35
C VAL A 119 10.86 -8.28 0.24
N GLY A 120 12.09 -7.96 0.60
CA GLY A 120 13.18 -7.93 -0.37
C GLY A 120 14.49 -7.42 0.23
N GLY A 121 15.61 -7.72 -0.45
CA GLY A 121 16.94 -7.38 0.02
C GLY A 121 17.34 -8.07 1.33
N GLY A 122 16.67 -9.18 1.70
CA GLY A 122 16.90 -9.90 2.95
C GLY A 122 16.11 -9.35 4.15
N TYR A 123 15.14 -8.46 3.92
CA TYR A 123 14.39 -7.75 4.97
C TYR A 123 12.90 -7.78 4.72
N VAL A 124 12.14 -7.63 5.81
CA VAL A 124 10.73 -7.21 5.81
C VAL A 124 10.70 -5.69 6.03
N TRP A 125 9.96 -4.98 5.19
CA TRP A 125 9.75 -3.54 5.23
C TRP A 125 8.29 -3.30 5.57
N MET A 126 8.01 -2.69 6.72
CA MET A 126 6.63 -2.44 7.18
C MET A 126 6.36 -0.95 7.33
N CYS A 127 5.21 -0.55 6.81
CA CYS A 127 4.76 0.83 6.77
C CYS A 127 3.81 1.11 7.91
N ALA A 128 4.24 1.94 8.87
CA ALA A 128 3.44 2.36 10.01
C ALA A 128 2.59 3.59 9.68
N ASN A 129 1.30 3.53 10.01
CA ASN A 129 0.36 4.66 9.92
C ASN A 129 0.05 5.31 11.26
N GLN A 130 0.66 4.83 12.32
CA GLN A 130 0.55 5.40 13.67
C GLN A 130 1.94 5.63 14.23
N SER A 131 2.07 6.59 15.12
CA SER A 131 3.35 7.00 15.71
C SER A 131 4.08 5.83 16.38
N PRO A 132 5.38 5.66 16.07
CA PRO A 132 6.19 6.44 15.13
C PRO A 132 5.92 6.04 13.68
N GLU A 133 5.34 6.96 12.89
CA GLU A 133 5.05 6.74 11.47
C GLU A 133 6.33 6.56 10.64
N GLY A 134 6.23 5.85 9.52
CA GLY A 134 7.34 5.65 8.60
C GLY A 134 7.51 4.21 8.19
N VAL A 135 8.71 3.87 7.74
CA VAL A 135 9.05 2.52 7.26
C VAL A 135 10.04 1.86 8.21
N PHE A 136 9.65 0.73 8.74
CA PHE A 136 10.49 -0.14 9.57
C PHE A 136 11.15 -1.19 8.69
N GLN A 137 12.47 -1.29 8.77
CA GLN A 137 13.27 -2.36 8.18
C GLN A 137 13.62 -3.37 9.25
N VAL A 138 13.19 -4.60 9.08
CA VAL A 138 13.36 -5.68 10.07
C VAL A 138 14.01 -6.88 9.39
N ASP A 139 14.99 -7.50 10.03
CA ASP A 139 15.60 -8.72 9.50
C ASP A 139 14.70 -9.94 9.74
N MET A 140 15.08 -11.07 9.14
CA MET A 140 14.33 -12.32 9.24
C MET A 140 14.37 -12.97 10.64
N ASN A 141 15.08 -12.36 11.61
CA ASN A 141 15.16 -12.76 13.01
C ASN A 141 14.45 -11.76 13.94
N SER A 142 13.60 -10.89 13.40
CA SER A 142 12.83 -9.88 14.14
C SER A 142 13.67 -8.73 14.72
N LYS A 143 14.91 -8.55 14.26
CA LYS A 143 15.73 -7.43 14.67
C LYS A 143 15.43 -6.22 13.80
N GLN A 144 15.00 -5.11 14.43
CA GLN A 144 14.89 -3.85 13.73
C GLN A 144 16.28 -3.35 13.30
N ILE A 145 16.45 -3.10 12.02
CA ILE A 145 17.66 -2.59 11.40
C ILE A 145 17.60 -1.07 11.29
N SER A 146 16.45 -0.55 10.85
CA SER A 146 16.21 0.88 10.75
C SER A 146 14.73 1.22 10.87
N HIS A 147 14.48 2.50 11.24
CA HIS A 147 13.18 3.16 11.09
C HIS A 147 13.43 4.48 10.37
N ARG A 148 12.71 4.74 9.31
CA ARG A 148 12.94 5.88 8.45
C ARG A 148 11.63 6.57 8.09
N GLN A 149 11.66 7.90 8.09
CA GLN A 149 10.56 8.72 7.60
C GLN A 149 10.40 8.58 6.09
N ILE A 150 9.18 8.77 5.58
CA ILE A 150 8.95 8.82 4.14
C ILE A 150 9.78 9.97 3.56
N PRO A 151 10.65 9.72 2.57
CA PRO A 151 11.42 10.79 1.94
C PRO A 151 10.48 11.86 1.36
N LEU A 152 10.84 13.14 1.53
CA LEU A 152 10.05 14.27 1.07
C LEU A 152 8.69 14.42 1.75
N GLY A 153 8.37 13.57 2.70
CA GLY A 153 7.19 13.71 3.55
C GLY A 153 7.35 14.84 4.57
N PRO A 154 6.26 15.33 5.12
CA PRO A 154 6.31 16.33 6.19
C PRO A 154 7.01 15.76 7.41
N SER A 155 7.96 16.52 7.98
CA SER A 155 8.80 16.11 9.11
C SER A 155 8.05 15.94 10.42
N ASP A 156 6.90 16.57 10.57
CA ASP A 156 6.10 16.62 11.77
C ASP A 156 5.08 15.48 11.89
N ASN A 157 4.87 14.74 10.81
CA ASN A 157 3.78 13.81 10.69
C ASN A 157 4.14 12.55 9.89
N GLY A 158 5.38 12.29 9.66
CA GLY A 158 5.89 11.11 8.95
C GLY A 158 5.27 10.87 7.59
N GLY A 159 4.03 11.15 7.48
CA GLY A 159 3.28 10.96 6.28
C GLY A 159 2.99 9.52 5.98
N GLY A 160 2.02 8.95 6.64
CA GLY A 160 1.57 7.57 6.50
C GLY A 160 1.80 6.90 5.15
N CYS A 161 2.06 5.63 5.22
CA CYS A 161 2.30 4.77 4.07
C CYS A 161 1.24 3.69 4.05
N HIS A 162 0.49 3.57 2.95
CA HIS A 162 -0.58 2.58 2.80
C HIS A 162 -0.21 1.42 1.87
N GLY A 163 1.02 1.29 1.50
CA GLY A 163 1.49 0.19 0.68
C GLY A 163 2.98 0.27 0.46
N ALA A 164 3.60 -0.88 0.37
CA ALA A 164 4.98 -1.01 -0.07
C ALA A 164 5.12 -2.19 -1.02
N MET A 165 6.09 -2.12 -1.90
CA MET A 165 6.42 -3.17 -2.85
C MET A 165 7.92 -3.17 -3.09
N TRP A 166 8.52 -4.36 -3.13
CA TRP A 166 9.90 -4.54 -3.54
C TRP A 166 9.95 -4.98 -4.99
N HIS A 167 10.69 -4.25 -5.81
CA HIS A 167 10.94 -4.63 -7.19
C HIS A 167 12.30 -4.16 -7.65
N ASP A 168 13.06 -5.05 -8.29
CA ASP A 168 14.38 -4.78 -8.88
C ASP A 168 15.34 -4.01 -7.94
N GLY A 169 15.47 -4.52 -6.71
CA GLY A 169 16.35 -3.92 -5.70
C GLY A 169 15.90 -2.58 -5.14
N LYS A 170 14.69 -2.13 -5.44
CA LYS A 170 14.12 -0.85 -5.01
C LYS A 170 12.86 -1.04 -4.19
N LEU A 171 12.65 -0.10 -3.27
CA LEU A 171 11.43 -0.02 -2.48
C LEU A 171 10.47 1.00 -3.09
N TRP A 172 9.25 0.58 -3.38
CA TRP A 172 8.16 1.46 -3.76
C TRP A 172 7.24 1.67 -2.58
N ILE A 173 6.77 2.89 -2.38
CA ILE A 173 5.96 3.30 -1.23
C ILE A 173 4.74 4.07 -1.73
N ALA A 174 3.55 3.67 -1.31
CA ALA A 174 2.33 4.48 -1.46
C ALA A 174 2.34 5.59 -0.41
N ALA A 175 2.93 6.72 -0.75
CA ALA A 175 3.15 7.85 0.14
C ALA A 175 1.92 8.76 0.17
N LEU A 176 1.06 8.58 1.19
CA LEU A 176 -0.26 9.23 1.25
C LEU A 176 -0.19 10.74 1.21
N ARG A 177 0.71 11.35 1.98
CA ARG A 177 0.81 12.82 2.06
C ARG A 177 1.47 13.45 0.85
N LEU A 178 2.32 12.72 0.16
CA LEU A 178 2.86 13.12 -1.14
C LEU A 178 1.85 12.88 -2.27
N ARG A 179 0.79 12.09 -2.01
CA ARG A 179 -0.24 11.69 -2.97
C ARG A 179 0.37 11.01 -4.20
N GLY A 180 1.21 9.99 -3.98
CA GLY A 180 1.82 9.25 -5.08
C GLY A 180 2.60 8.01 -4.65
N LEU A 181 3.00 7.25 -5.66
CA LEU A 181 3.91 6.13 -5.53
C LEU A 181 5.33 6.66 -5.63
N LEU A 182 6.13 6.42 -4.61
CA LEU A 182 7.50 6.88 -4.51
C LEU A 182 8.45 5.69 -4.60
N ARG A 183 9.36 5.67 -5.58
CA ARG A 183 10.45 4.71 -5.62
C ARG A 183 11.66 5.26 -4.88
N VAL A 184 12.21 4.44 -3.98
CA VAL A 184 13.30 4.82 -3.09
C VAL A 184 14.44 3.81 -3.22
N ASP A 185 15.67 4.29 -3.23
CA ASP A 185 16.84 3.43 -3.01
C ASP A 185 16.89 3.00 -1.53
N PRO A 186 16.85 1.69 -1.23
CA PRO A 186 16.69 1.21 0.15
C PRO A 186 17.94 1.43 1.02
N VAL A 187 19.11 1.68 0.43
CA VAL A 187 20.37 1.92 1.14
C VAL A 187 20.55 3.40 1.44
N SER A 188 20.56 4.23 0.40
CA SER A 188 20.77 5.68 0.54
C SER A 188 19.53 6.42 1.02
N TRP A 189 18.36 5.79 0.93
CA TRP A 189 17.03 6.36 1.21
C TRP A 189 16.68 7.56 0.33
N GLN A 190 17.34 7.67 -0.84
CA GLN A 190 17.07 8.74 -1.78
C GLN A 190 15.86 8.39 -2.67
N PRO A 191 14.92 9.32 -2.86
CA PRO A 191 13.83 9.16 -3.82
C PRO A 191 14.39 9.23 -5.24
N GLU A 192 13.97 8.28 -6.09
CA GLU A 192 14.46 8.17 -7.47
C GLU A 192 13.38 8.44 -8.51
N PHE A 193 12.12 8.15 -8.18
CA PHE A 193 11.00 8.27 -9.12
C PHE A 193 9.68 8.49 -8.38
N PHE A 194 8.77 9.21 -9.00
CA PHE A 194 7.47 9.53 -8.41
C PHE A 194 6.35 9.45 -9.44
N ILE A 195 5.29 8.71 -9.12
CA ILE A 195 4.05 8.62 -9.88
C ILE A 195 2.93 9.25 -9.04
N PRO A 196 2.32 10.37 -9.47
CA PRO A 196 1.16 10.91 -8.78
C PRO A 196 0.03 9.90 -8.74
N PHE A 197 -0.70 9.82 -7.62
CA PHE A 197 -1.91 9.00 -7.56
C PHE A 197 -2.93 9.44 -8.61
N TYR A 198 -3.66 8.48 -9.15
CA TYR A 198 -4.84 8.74 -9.95
C TYR A 198 -5.84 9.59 -9.14
N ASP A 199 -6.00 10.83 -9.55
CA ASP A 199 -6.79 11.82 -8.83
C ASP A 199 -8.15 11.98 -9.50
N ALA A 200 -9.15 11.29 -8.94
CA ALA A 200 -10.55 11.46 -9.33
C ALA A 200 -11.38 11.79 -8.09
N PRO A 201 -12.46 12.58 -8.24
CA PRO A 201 -13.31 13.00 -7.11
C PRO A 201 -13.86 11.84 -6.29
N ASP A 202 -14.04 10.69 -6.92
CA ASP A 202 -14.56 9.46 -6.34
C ASP A 202 -13.49 8.46 -5.91
N ARG A 203 -12.20 8.88 -5.86
CA ARG A 203 -11.05 8.01 -5.50
C ARG A 203 -10.11 8.76 -4.56
N ALA A 204 -10.36 8.65 -3.27
CA ALA A 204 -9.61 9.34 -2.22
C ALA A 204 -8.79 8.40 -1.34
N ARG A 205 -9.15 7.11 -1.27
CA ARG A 205 -8.42 6.09 -0.53
C ARG A 205 -7.43 5.38 -1.46
N TYR A 206 -6.19 5.26 -1.00
CA TYR A 206 -5.09 4.64 -1.75
C TYR A 206 -4.44 3.59 -0.86
N HIS A 207 -4.30 2.36 -1.38
CA HIS A 207 -3.76 1.22 -0.67
C HIS A 207 -2.53 0.65 -1.38
N ALA A 208 -2.29 -0.64 -1.21
CA ALA A 208 -1.13 -1.34 -1.71
C ALA A 208 -1.04 -1.38 -3.25
N MET A 209 0.12 -1.77 -3.71
CA MET A 209 0.46 -1.88 -5.12
C MET A 209 1.17 -3.21 -5.41
N ALA A 210 1.10 -3.64 -6.68
CA ALA A 210 1.80 -4.81 -7.18
C ALA A 210 2.42 -4.54 -8.55
N TRP A 211 3.61 -5.11 -8.80
CA TRP A 211 4.29 -5.04 -10.10
C TRP A 211 3.73 -6.07 -11.07
N ASP A 212 3.52 -5.67 -12.31
CA ASP A 212 3.04 -6.51 -13.39
C ASP A 212 3.72 -6.13 -14.72
N ASN A 213 4.83 -6.78 -15.07
CA ASN A 213 5.48 -6.68 -16.38
C ASN A 213 5.63 -5.24 -16.90
N GLY A 214 6.24 -4.35 -16.11
CA GLY A 214 6.44 -2.94 -16.47
C GLY A 214 5.24 -2.04 -16.16
N ALA A 215 4.22 -2.58 -15.54
CA ALA A 215 3.10 -1.83 -14.99
C ALA A 215 3.01 -1.96 -13.47
N ILE A 216 2.28 -1.06 -12.84
CA ILE A 216 1.97 -1.11 -11.41
C ILE A 216 0.45 -1.08 -11.27
N TRP A 217 -0.09 -2.10 -10.62
CA TRP A 217 -1.45 -2.09 -10.11
C TRP A 217 -1.49 -1.43 -8.75
N GLN A 218 -2.49 -0.61 -8.50
CA GLN A 218 -2.76 -0.02 -7.18
C GLN A 218 -4.24 -0.15 -6.84
N ILE A 219 -4.52 -0.53 -5.59
CA ILE A 219 -5.87 -0.49 -5.04
C ILE A 219 -6.20 0.96 -4.69
N VAL A 220 -7.38 1.39 -5.11
CA VAL A 220 -7.97 2.69 -4.78
C VAL A 220 -9.41 2.52 -4.33
N GLY A 221 -9.95 3.48 -3.61
CA GLY A 221 -11.34 3.48 -3.18
C GLY A 221 -11.85 4.89 -2.97
N ASN A 222 -13.14 5.01 -2.72
CA ASN A 222 -13.77 6.26 -2.35
C ASN A 222 -13.85 6.41 -0.82
N ASP A 223 -13.86 7.64 -0.34
CA ASP A 223 -14.28 7.93 1.02
C ASP A 223 -15.79 7.73 1.16
N CYS A 224 -16.18 6.89 2.11
CA CYS A 224 -17.58 6.64 2.40
C CYS A 224 -17.77 6.33 3.89
N LYS A 225 -18.98 6.58 4.38
CA LYS A 225 -19.38 6.28 5.77
C LYS A 225 -20.14 4.96 5.89
N ASN A 226 -20.49 4.35 4.77
CA ASN A 226 -21.30 3.15 4.72
C ASN A 226 -20.74 2.21 3.66
N HIS A 227 -20.58 0.95 4.03
CA HIS A 227 -20.07 -0.10 3.15
C HIS A 227 -20.80 -0.16 1.80
N SER A 228 -22.13 0.00 1.78
CA SER A 228 -22.91 -0.03 0.54
C SER A 228 -22.51 1.06 -0.47
N GLN A 229 -21.83 2.10 -0.02
CA GLN A 229 -21.30 3.19 -0.86
C GLN A 229 -19.87 2.99 -1.25
N TYR A 230 -19.18 2.00 -0.69
CA TYR A 230 -17.78 1.74 -1.01
C TYR A 230 -17.62 1.21 -2.43
N ARG A 231 -16.66 1.77 -3.15
CA ARG A 231 -16.38 1.43 -4.54
C ARG A 231 -14.87 1.23 -4.72
N PRO A 232 -14.36 0.06 -4.31
CA PRO A 232 -12.97 -0.26 -4.57
C PRO A 232 -12.71 -0.41 -6.08
N ALA A 233 -11.50 -0.09 -6.49
CA ALA A 233 -11.06 -0.24 -7.86
C ALA A 233 -9.56 -0.54 -7.92
N LEU A 234 -9.11 -1.05 -9.05
CA LEU A 234 -7.71 -1.19 -9.42
C LEU A 234 -7.36 -0.13 -10.46
N VAL A 235 -6.28 0.61 -10.22
CA VAL A 235 -5.68 1.48 -11.23
C VAL A 235 -4.40 0.83 -11.72
N LYS A 236 -4.23 0.73 -13.04
CA LYS A 236 -3.00 0.29 -13.69
C LYS A 236 -2.22 1.49 -14.19
N TYR A 237 -0.96 1.58 -13.78
CA TYR A 237 -0.02 2.59 -14.27
C TYR A 237 1.05 1.95 -15.14
N ASP A 238 1.48 2.64 -16.18
CA ASP A 238 2.75 2.39 -16.84
C ASP A 238 3.87 2.80 -15.86
N ALA A 239 4.72 1.85 -15.48
CA ALA A 239 5.72 2.07 -14.42
C ALA A 239 6.86 3.00 -14.84
N ALA A 240 7.10 3.15 -16.14
CA ALA A 240 8.17 4.02 -16.67
C ALA A 240 7.73 5.48 -16.80
N THR A 241 6.45 5.71 -17.12
CA THR A 241 5.92 7.03 -17.40
C THR A 241 4.96 7.56 -16.33
N GLY A 242 4.40 6.69 -15.50
CA GLY A 242 3.34 7.01 -14.55
C GLY A 242 1.98 7.27 -15.18
N ARG A 243 1.84 7.03 -16.48
CA ARG A 243 0.57 7.19 -17.18
C ARG A 243 -0.44 6.16 -16.70
N VAL A 244 -1.65 6.60 -16.36
CA VAL A 244 -2.76 5.69 -16.08
C VAL A 244 -3.17 4.97 -17.36
N MET A 245 -3.18 3.66 -17.31
CA MET A 245 -3.51 2.79 -18.43
C MET A 245 -4.94 2.29 -18.35
N GLU A 246 -5.41 1.91 -17.16
CA GLU A 246 -6.70 1.27 -16.96
C GLU A 246 -7.23 1.54 -15.54
N LEU A 247 -8.53 1.63 -15.39
CA LEU A 247 -9.28 1.61 -14.14
C LEU A 247 -10.31 0.49 -14.19
N ILE A 248 -10.23 -0.46 -13.27
CA ILE A 248 -11.14 -1.60 -13.15
C ILE A 248 -11.87 -1.52 -11.82
N GLU A 249 -13.20 -1.45 -11.86
CA GLU A 249 -14.03 -1.47 -10.66
C GLU A 249 -14.30 -2.90 -10.21
N PHE A 250 -14.42 -3.09 -8.89
CA PHE A 250 -14.84 -4.38 -8.35
C PHE A 250 -16.33 -4.61 -8.56
N GLU A 251 -16.70 -5.89 -8.67
CA GLU A 251 -18.11 -6.29 -8.63
C GLU A 251 -18.71 -5.96 -7.25
N PRO A 252 -20.03 -5.71 -7.17
CA PRO A 252 -20.73 -5.67 -5.89
C PRO A 252 -20.42 -6.92 -5.07
N ASP A 253 -20.39 -6.80 -3.76
CA ASP A 253 -20.14 -7.89 -2.80
C ASP A 253 -18.71 -8.49 -2.84
N SER A 254 -17.80 -7.88 -3.58
CA SER A 254 -16.37 -8.20 -3.46
C SER A 254 -15.82 -7.82 -2.09
N ALA A 255 -14.77 -8.53 -1.66
CA ALA A 255 -14.02 -8.17 -0.45
C ALA A 255 -13.45 -6.74 -0.55
N ASP A 256 -13.17 -6.13 0.60
CA ASP A 256 -12.49 -4.83 0.67
C ASP A 256 -10.96 -5.04 0.53
N PRO A 257 -10.36 -4.78 -0.64
CA PRO A 257 -8.96 -5.06 -0.87
C PRO A 257 -8.06 -4.03 -0.19
N HIS A 258 -7.04 -4.50 0.55
CA HIS A 258 -6.04 -3.66 1.19
C HIS A 258 -4.62 -3.95 0.72
N GLY A 259 -4.07 -5.12 1.03
CA GLY A 259 -2.80 -5.58 0.50
C GLY A 259 -2.90 -5.96 -0.98
N LEU A 260 -1.80 -5.89 -1.72
CA LEU A 260 -1.76 -6.32 -3.12
C LEU A 260 -0.39 -6.90 -3.46
N ALA A 261 -0.39 -8.07 -4.07
CA ALA A 261 0.80 -8.70 -4.61
C ALA A 261 0.47 -9.45 -5.91
N MET A 262 1.48 -9.74 -6.72
CA MET A 262 1.35 -10.55 -7.93
C MET A 262 1.93 -11.94 -7.68
N ASN A 263 1.20 -12.98 -8.06
CA ASN A 263 1.66 -14.36 -8.05
C ASN A 263 1.26 -15.05 -9.35
N ASP A 264 2.22 -15.41 -10.18
CA ASP A 264 2.00 -16.15 -11.44
C ASP A 264 0.88 -15.56 -12.32
N GLY A 265 0.86 -14.24 -12.46
CA GLY A 265 -0.14 -13.52 -13.25
C GLY A 265 -1.48 -13.27 -12.54
N ALA A 266 -1.65 -13.74 -11.31
CA ALA A 266 -2.83 -13.49 -10.50
C ALA A 266 -2.55 -12.41 -9.43
N LEU A 267 -3.50 -11.52 -9.21
CA LEU A 267 -3.45 -10.56 -8.11
C LEU A 267 -3.94 -11.21 -6.83
N ILE A 268 -3.14 -11.13 -5.78
CA ILE A 268 -3.45 -11.62 -4.42
C ILE A 268 -3.64 -10.40 -3.52
N SER A 269 -4.67 -10.46 -2.67
CA SER A 269 -5.00 -9.37 -1.75
C SER A 269 -5.48 -9.92 -0.41
N CYS A 270 -5.77 -9.01 0.52
CA CYS A 270 -6.33 -9.32 1.83
C CYS A 270 -7.37 -8.28 2.21
N ASP A 271 -8.31 -8.68 3.07
CA ASP A 271 -9.32 -7.78 3.66
C ASP A 271 -9.02 -7.59 5.14
N ALA A 272 -8.63 -6.38 5.50
CA ALA A 272 -8.38 -6.03 6.90
C ALA A 272 -9.67 -5.97 7.74
N GLY A 273 -10.84 -5.90 7.11
CA GLY A 273 -12.12 -5.72 7.80
C GLY A 273 -12.32 -4.34 8.42
N ILE A 274 -11.30 -3.49 8.34
CA ILE A 274 -11.32 -2.13 8.92
C ILE A 274 -11.97 -1.18 7.93
N HIS A 275 -13.29 -1.13 7.98
CA HIS A 275 -14.07 -0.41 6.99
C HIS A 275 -15.27 0.31 7.62
N PRO A 276 -15.55 1.57 7.28
CA PRO A 276 -16.77 2.25 7.70
C PRO A 276 -18.01 1.47 7.28
N GLY A 277 -18.91 1.20 8.20
CA GLY A 277 -20.19 0.56 7.93
C GLY A 277 -20.25 -0.94 8.27
N TRP A 278 -19.16 -1.54 8.70
CA TRP A 278 -19.19 -2.85 9.34
C TRP A 278 -19.01 -2.69 10.84
N GLU A 279 -20.01 -3.10 11.63
CA GLU A 279 -19.93 -3.08 13.08
C GLU A 279 -18.81 -4.02 13.56
N ASN A 280 -17.95 -3.52 14.46
CA ASN A 280 -16.80 -4.26 15.00
C ASN A 280 -15.84 -4.84 13.94
N ASN A 281 -15.78 -4.26 12.73
CA ASN A 281 -14.98 -4.76 11.61
C ASN A 281 -15.27 -6.22 11.25
N ASP A 282 -16.51 -6.63 11.36
CA ASP A 282 -16.93 -8.01 11.12
C ASP A 282 -17.51 -8.19 9.71
N SER A 283 -16.82 -7.69 8.69
CA SER A 283 -17.20 -7.93 7.31
C SER A 283 -17.15 -9.42 6.98
N PRO A 284 -18.00 -9.92 6.07
CA PRO A 284 -17.95 -11.32 5.64
C PRO A 284 -16.62 -11.76 5.05
N SER A 285 -15.77 -10.80 4.70
CA SER A 285 -14.44 -11.01 4.11
C SER A 285 -13.27 -10.69 5.06
N SER A 286 -13.55 -10.19 6.27
CA SER A 286 -12.54 -9.92 7.28
C SER A 286 -11.62 -11.12 7.49
N HIS A 287 -10.32 -10.87 7.60
CA HIS A 287 -9.27 -11.86 7.80
C HIS A 287 -9.06 -12.84 6.64
N TRP A 288 -9.69 -12.63 5.48
CA TRP A 288 -9.48 -13.48 4.31
C TRP A 288 -8.34 -12.96 3.43
N ILE A 289 -7.52 -13.91 2.98
CA ILE A 289 -6.67 -13.77 1.81
C ILE A 289 -7.49 -14.23 0.61
N PHE A 290 -7.41 -13.49 -0.48
CA PHE A 290 -8.20 -13.78 -1.68
C PHE A 290 -7.43 -13.46 -2.96
N ARG A 291 -7.83 -14.12 -4.03
CA ARG A 291 -7.39 -13.80 -5.38
C ARG A 291 -8.35 -12.79 -6.00
N ILE A 292 -7.80 -11.90 -6.80
CA ILE A 292 -8.58 -10.97 -7.63
C ILE A 292 -8.55 -11.49 -9.06
N ASP A 293 -9.71 -11.81 -9.59
CA ASP A 293 -9.92 -12.26 -10.96
C ASP A 293 -10.44 -11.07 -11.79
N LEU A 294 -9.82 -10.80 -12.95
CA LEU A 294 -10.24 -9.77 -13.90
C LEU A 294 -11.14 -10.43 -14.97
N VAL A 295 -12.44 -10.17 -14.92
CA VAL A 295 -13.49 -10.81 -15.73
C VAL A 295 -14.13 -9.82 -16.69
#